data_43da14bc057b8a834fc98dc806c15676
#
_entry.id   43da14bc057b8a834fc98dc806c15676
#
_cell.length_a   1.000
_cell.length_b   1.000
_cell.length_c   1.000
_cell.angle_alpha   90.00
_cell.angle_beta   90.00
_cell.angle_gamma   90.00
#
_symmetry.space_group_name_H-M   'P 1'
#
loop_
_entity.id
_entity.type
_entity.pdbx_description
1 polymer ?
#
loop_
_entity_poly.entity_id
_entity_poly.type
_entity_poly.pdbx_seq_one_letter_code
_entity_poly.pdbx_strand_id
1 'polypeptide(L)'
;MKNVISLFVLLVILMSQQALSQEKVAVQVKGSEIVTGVVIVHVQKDAKSIDLQCNEGAFGCTSLASGNYMMVELPKNYGMYDCKNVEIYRGDQDKPEAAEKVGSYCLVEK
;
A
#
# COMPACT_ATOMS: atom_id res chain seq x y z
N MET A 1 -1.75 43.22 8.47
CA MET A 1 -2.95 42.54 8.01
C MET A 1 -2.71 41.66 6.80
N LYS A 2 -1.98 42.10 5.79
CA LYS A 2 -1.71 41.26 4.61
C LYS A 2 -0.97 39.97 4.96
N ASN A 3 -0.05 40.02 5.92
CA ASN A 3 0.75 38.85 6.30
C ASN A 3 -0.08 37.76 6.97
N VAL A 4 -1.13 38.15 7.71
CA VAL A 4 -1.99 37.19 8.41
C VAL A 4 -2.84 36.41 7.41
N ILE A 5 -3.34 37.05 6.37
CA ILE A 5 -4.14 36.41 5.33
C ILE A 5 -3.29 35.40 4.54
N SER A 6 -2.05 35.78 4.19
CA SER A 6 -1.12 34.88 3.50
C SER A 6 -0.80 33.63 4.30
N LEU A 7 -0.59 33.77 5.59
CA LEU A 7 -0.30 32.66 6.49
C LEU A 7 -1.48 31.69 6.58
N PHE A 8 -2.69 32.22 6.63
CA PHE A 8 -3.91 31.41 6.70
C PHE A 8 -4.10 30.58 5.44
N VAL A 9 -3.93 31.18 4.26
CA VAL A 9 -4.05 30.47 2.98
C VAL A 9 -2.99 29.36 2.87
N LEU A 10 -1.78 29.61 3.29
CA LEU A 10 -0.70 28.61 3.28
C LEU A 10 -1.04 27.41 4.15
N LEU A 11 -1.62 27.65 5.32
CA LEU A 11 -2.00 26.59 6.25
C LEU A 11 -3.06 25.68 5.65
N VAL A 12 -4.06 26.24 4.99
CA VAL A 12 -5.14 25.48 4.35
C VAL A 12 -4.60 24.59 3.24
N ILE A 13 -3.67 25.09 2.44
CA ILE A 13 -3.05 24.33 1.36
C ILE A 13 -2.27 23.12 1.94
N LEU A 14 -1.52 23.31 3.01
CA LEU A 14 -0.76 22.24 3.64
C LEU A 14 -1.67 21.13 4.18
N MET A 15 -2.79 21.50 4.79
CA MET A 15 -3.76 20.54 5.29
C MET A 15 -4.39 19.72 4.16
N SER A 16 -4.71 20.35 3.04
CA SER A 16 -5.27 19.67 1.88
C SER A 16 -4.30 18.63 1.31
N GLN A 17 -3.02 18.95 1.25
CA GLN A 17 -2.00 18.03 0.76
C GLN A 17 -1.86 16.80 1.66
N GLN A 18 -1.90 16.98 2.97
CA GLN A 18 -1.82 15.87 3.91
C GLN A 18 -3.02 14.92 3.79
N ALA A 19 -4.21 15.44 3.55
CA ALA A 19 -5.41 14.65 3.40
C ALA A 19 -5.40 13.76 2.15
N LEU A 20 -4.63 14.11 1.12
CA LEU A 20 -4.57 13.39 -0.14
C LEU A 20 -3.41 12.39 -0.22
N SER A 21 -2.45 12.47 0.70
CA SER A 21 -1.28 11.58 0.63
C SER A 21 -1.58 10.24 1.30
N GLN A 22 -1.16 9.15 0.66
CA GLN A 22 -1.18 7.81 1.21
C GLN A 22 0.22 7.42 1.65
N GLU A 23 0.36 6.95 2.88
CA GLU A 23 1.65 6.60 3.44
C GLU A 23 2.11 5.23 2.93
N LYS A 24 3.34 5.18 2.43
CA LYS A 24 3.99 3.92 2.06
C LYS A 24 4.77 3.40 3.26
N VAL A 25 4.40 2.22 3.73
CA VAL A 25 4.98 1.59 4.92
C VAL A 25 5.88 0.44 4.49
N ALA A 26 7.06 0.34 5.08
CA ALA A 26 7.99 -0.75 4.78
C ALA A 26 7.43 -2.07 5.30
N VAL A 27 7.48 -3.10 4.46
CA VAL A 27 7.05 -4.46 4.82
C VAL A 27 8.06 -5.46 4.26
N GLN A 28 8.06 -6.66 4.83
CA GLN A 28 8.90 -7.75 4.35
C GLN A 28 8.03 -8.88 3.86
N VAL A 29 8.17 -9.26 2.57
CA VAL A 29 7.51 -10.43 2.01
C VAL A 29 8.34 -11.65 2.38
N LYS A 30 7.70 -12.63 3.01
CA LYS A 30 8.34 -13.90 3.38
C LYS A 30 8.27 -14.90 2.25
N GLY A 31 7.26 -14.82 1.41
CA GLY A 31 7.06 -15.71 0.29
C GLY A 31 5.65 -15.64 -0.21
N SER A 32 5.38 -16.34 -1.30
CA SER A 32 4.04 -16.42 -1.90
C SER A 32 3.72 -17.87 -2.23
N GLU A 33 2.43 -18.20 -2.22
CA GLU A 33 1.94 -19.50 -2.66
C GLU A 33 0.64 -19.33 -3.42
N ILE A 34 0.25 -20.34 -4.20
CA ILE A 34 -1.01 -20.35 -4.91
C ILE A 34 -1.82 -21.55 -4.42
N VAL A 35 -3.01 -21.25 -3.88
CA VAL A 35 -3.89 -22.29 -3.34
C VAL A 35 -5.26 -22.13 -3.99
N THR A 36 -5.66 -23.12 -4.79
CA THR A 36 -6.98 -23.18 -5.42
C THR A 36 -7.35 -21.87 -6.13
N GLY A 37 -6.44 -21.35 -6.96
CA GLY A 37 -6.69 -20.13 -7.73
C GLY A 37 -6.53 -18.83 -6.96
N VAL A 38 -6.01 -18.89 -5.73
CA VAL A 38 -5.78 -17.71 -4.91
C VAL A 38 -4.29 -17.57 -4.67
N VAL A 39 -3.74 -16.41 -5.02
CA VAL A 39 -2.35 -16.06 -4.69
C VAL A 39 -2.32 -15.52 -3.27
N ILE A 40 -1.51 -16.11 -2.42
CA ILE A 40 -1.35 -15.71 -1.02
C ILE A 40 0.09 -15.24 -0.81
N VAL A 41 0.26 -13.99 -0.42
CA VAL A 41 1.56 -13.40 -0.12
C VAL A 41 1.67 -13.24 1.39
N HIS A 42 2.67 -13.88 1.98
CA HIS A 42 2.92 -13.80 3.42
C HIS A 42 3.81 -12.62 3.72
N VAL A 43 3.34 -11.71 4.56
CA VAL A 43 3.99 -10.43 4.81
C VAL A 43 4.20 -10.22 6.30
N GLN A 44 5.36 -9.68 6.65
CA GLN A 44 5.69 -9.24 7.99
C GLN A 44 5.71 -7.71 8.01
N LYS A 45 4.84 -7.12 8.83
CA LYS A 45 4.78 -5.68 9.06
C LYS A 45 5.07 -5.44 10.53
N ASP A 46 6.24 -4.90 10.83
CA ASP A 46 6.75 -4.78 12.20
C ASP A 46 6.71 -6.16 12.89
N ALA A 47 6.03 -6.30 14.03
CA ALA A 47 5.90 -7.57 14.73
C ALA A 47 4.67 -8.38 14.31
N LYS A 48 3.95 -7.91 13.29
CA LYS A 48 2.66 -8.46 12.88
C LYS A 48 2.79 -9.25 11.59
N SER A 49 2.24 -10.47 11.57
CA SER A 49 2.13 -11.28 10.34
C SER A 49 0.78 -11.07 9.70
N ILE A 50 0.78 -10.74 8.42
CA ILE A 50 -0.45 -10.56 7.64
C ILE A 50 -0.33 -11.33 6.34
N ASP A 51 -1.47 -11.68 5.75
CA ASP A 51 -1.51 -12.27 4.42
C ASP A 51 -2.17 -11.30 3.45
N LEU A 52 -1.64 -11.27 2.23
CA LEU A 52 -2.23 -10.54 1.12
C LEU A 52 -2.73 -11.57 0.12
N GLN A 53 -3.96 -11.41 -0.34
CA GLN A 53 -4.60 -12.37 -1.25
C GLN A 53 -5.11 -11.67 -2.49
N CYS A 54 -5.04 -12.37 -3.63
CA CYS A 54 -5.66 -11.91 -4.86
C CYS A 54 -6.03 -13.12 -5.70
N ASN A 55 -6.98 -12.95 -6.62
CA ASN A 55 -7.40 -14.02 -7.51
C ASN A 55 -6.39 -14.21 -8.63
N GLU A 56 -5.91 -15.44 -8.80
CA GLU A 56 -4.99 -15.79 -9.88
C GLU A 56 -5.60 -15.39 -11.22
N GLY A 57 -4.81 -14.72 -12.04
CA GLY A 57 -5.25 -14.23 -13.33
C GLY A 57 -5.96 -12.89 -13.31
N ALA A 58 -6.30 -12.36 -12.14
CA ALA A 58 -6.86 -11.01 -12.03
C ALA A 58 -5.80 -9.97 -12.35
N PHE A 59 -6.24 -8.83 -12.89
CA PHE A 59 -5.34 -7.73 -13.17
C PHE A 59 -4.67 -7.23 -11.88
N GLY A 60 -3.36 -7.14 -11.89
CA GLY A 60 -2.61 -6.71 -10.71
C GLY A 60 -2.35 -7.79 -9.68
N CYS A 61 -2.76 -9.05 -9.95
CA CYS A 61 -2.49 -10.16 -9.04
C CYS A 61 -1.19 -10.85 -9.44
N THR A 62 -0.16 -10.70 -8.62
CA THR A 62 1.18 -11.21 -8.90
C THR A 62 1.74 -11.89 -7.67
N SER A 63 2.37 -13.07 -7.85
CA SER A 63 3.17 -13.66 -6.79
C SER A 63 4.43 -12.83 -6.56
N LEU A 64 4.79 -12.61 -5.32
CA LEU A 64 5.95 -11.80 -4.97
C LEU A 64 7.05 -12.69 -4.38
N ALA A 65 8.28 -12.47 -4.82
CA ALA A 65 9.45 -13.10 -4.22
C ALA A 65 9.69 -12.51 -2.83
N SER A 66 10.33 -13.28 -1.95
CA SER A 66 10.73 -12.77 -0.64
C SER A 66 11.64 -11.56 -0.78
N GLY A 67 11.48 -10.59 0.11
CA GLY A 67 12.28 -9.37 0.07
C GLY A 67 11.56 -8.20 0.72
N ASN A 68 12.14 -7.03 0.54
CA ASN A 68 11.63 -5.79 1.13
C ASN A 68 10.79 -5.04 0.10
N TYR A 69 9.63 -4.59 0.53
CA TYR A 69 8.67 -3.86 -0.30
C TYR A 69 8.06 -2.74 0.51
N MET A 70 7.26 -1.91 -0.15
CA MET A 70 6.43 -0.91 0.52
C MET A 70 4.96 -1.22 0.29
N MET A 71 4.12 -0.96 1.28
CA MET A 71 2.70 -1.22 1.23
C MET A 71 1.91 0.05 1.48
N VAL A 72 0.86 0.24 0.70
CA VAL A 72 -0.09 1.34 0.87
C VAL A 72 -1.46 0.73 1.12
N GLU A 73 -2.08 1.07 2.24
CA GLU A 73 -3.47 0.70 2.51
C GLU A 73 -4.39 1.73 1.87
N LEU A 74 -5.32 1.27 1.05
CA LEU A 74 -6.26 2.16 0.38
C LEU A 74 -7.43 2.49 1.30
N PRO A 75 -8.09 3.64 1.10
CA PRO A 75 -9.30 3.96 1.86
C PRO A 75 -10.40 2.94 1.61
N LYS A 76 -11.34 2.85 2.56
CA LYS A 76 -12.50 1.97 2.43
C LYS A 76 -13.28 2.29 1.16
N ASN A 77 -13.71 1.26 0.45
CA ASN A 77 -14.46 1.32 -0.83
C ASN A 77 -13.58 1.69 -2.03
N TYR A 78 -12.26 1.71 -1.88
CA TYR A 78 -11.33 1.84 -3.00
C TYR A 78 -10.69 0.48 -3.28
N GLY A 79 -10.46 0.20 -4.55
CA GLY A 79 -9.88 -1.08 -4.98
C GLY A 79 -10.93 -2.04 -5.52
N MET A 80 -10.47 -3.19 -6.01
CA MET A 80 -11.34 -4.16 -6.70
C MET A 80 -11.91 -5.24 -5.79
N TYR A 81 -11.48 -5.31 -4.54
CA TYR A 81 -11.90 -6.36 -3.59
C TYR A 81 -12.80 -5.79 -2.50
N ASP A 82 -13.65 -6.66 -1.95
CA ASP A 82 -14.58 -6.34 -0.86
C ASP A 82 -13.92 -6.47 0.51
N CYS A 83 -12.69 -6.07 0.62
CA CYS A 83 -11.89 -6.17 1.83
C CYS A 83 -11.03 -4.92 1.94
N LYS A 84 -10.09 -4.91 2.89
CA LYS A 84 -9.09 -3.86 2.95
C LYS A 84 -8.14 -4.02 1.78
N ASN A 85 -8.25 -3.16 0.76
CA ASN A 85 -7.40 -3.20 -0.42
C ASN A 85 -6.07 -2.55 -0.12
N VAL A 86 -4.99 -3.17 -0.59
CA VAL A 86 -3.63 -2.64 -0.44
C VAL A 86 -2.90 -2.73 -1.76
N GLU A 87 -1.91 -1.85 -1.93
CA GLU A 87 -1.00 -1.86 -3.08
C GLU A 87 0.40 -2.11 -2.57
N ILE A 88 1.15 -2.93 -3.31
CA ILE A 88 2.55 -3.21 -2.99
C ILE A 88 3.44 -2.56 -4.04
N TYR A 89 4.49 -1.92 -3.56
CA TYR A 89 5.45 -1.21 -4.39
C TYR A 89 6.84 -1.78 -4.17
N ARG A 90 7.59 -1.89 -5.25
CA ARG A 90 9.01 -2.20 -5.22
C ARG A 90 9.78 -0.89 -5.30
N GLY A 91 10.82 -0.75 -4.52
CA GLY A 91 11.65 0.45 -4.53
C GLY A 91 12.26 0.70 -3.19
N ASP A 92 13.04 1.76 -3.12
CA ASP A 92 13.74 2.15 -1.91
C ASP A 92 12.85 3.06 -1.07
N GLN A 93 12.79 2.78 0.23
CA GLN A 93 12.05 3.61 1.18
C GLN A 93 12.60 5.04 1.20
N ASP A 94 13.89 5.21 0.91
CA ASP A 94 14.54 6.51 0.85
C ASP A 94 14.13 7.32 -0.38
N LYS A 95 13.57 6.65 -1.41
CA LYS A 95 13.12 7.30 -2.65
C LYS A 95 11.72 6.79 -3.01
N PRO A 96 10.71 7.11 -2.20
CA PRO A 96 9.35 6.58 -2.43
C PRO A 96 8.74 7.05 -3.74
N GLU A 97 9.16 8.19 -4.27
CA GLU A 97 8.67 8.70 -5.57
C GLU A 97 9.15 7.87 -6.75
N ALA A 98 10.21 7.08 -6.57
CA ALA A 98 10.73 6.19 -7.61
C ALA A 98 10.16 4.77 -7.48
N ALA A 99 9.25 4.53 -6.53
CA ALA A 99 8.69 3.21 -6.29
C ALA A 99 7.77 2.79 -7.43
N GLU A 100 7.84 1.51 -7.79
CA GLU A 100 7.04 0.92 -8.86
C GLU A 100 5.98 0.00 -8.25
N LYS A 101 4.72 0.21 -8.63
CA LYS A 101 3.63 -0.65 -8.19
C LYS A 101 3.78 -2.04 -8.80
N VAL A 102 3.78 -3.07 -7.96
CA VAL A 102 3.95 -4.45 -8.41
C VAL A 102 2.69 -5.31 -8.24
N GLY A 103 1.70 -4.85 -7.48
CA GLY A 103 0.46 -5.59 -7.36
C GLY A 103 -0.56 -4.93 -6.46
N SER A 104 -1.79 -5.44 -6.54
CA SER A 104 -2.93 -5.03 -5.73
C SER A 104 -3.52 -6.26 -5.05
N TYR A 105 -3.86 -6.15 -3.78
CA TYR A 105 -4.23 -7.30 -2.96
C TYR A 105 -5.31 -6.95 -1.96
N CYS A 106 -5.91 -8.01 -1.40
CA CYS A 106 -6.81 -7.95 -0.26
C CYS A 106 -6.01 -8.29 1.00
N LEU A 107 -6.06 -7.43 2.00
CA LEU A 107 -5.35 -7.67 3.26
C LEU A 107 -6.20 -8.55 4.16
N VAL A 108 -5.60 -9.65 4.64
CA VAL A 108 -6.23 -10.58 5.56
C VAL A 108 -5.37 -10.68 6.81
N GLU A 109 -5.91 -10.28 7.93
CA GLU A 109 -5.19 -10.38 9.19
C GLU A 109 -5.23 -11.82 9.72
N LYS A 110 -4.11 -12.28 10.24
CA LYS A 110 -4.00 -13.59 10.88
C LYS A 110 -4.42 -13.52 12.33
#